data_9b9e6733ecc23ed76aea0b1a1610e879
#
_entry.id   9b9e6733ecc23ed76aea0b1a1610e879
#
_cell.length_a   1.000
_cell.length_b   1.000
_cell.length_c   1.000
_cell.angle_alpha   90.00
_cell.angle_beta   90.00
_cell.angle_gamma   90.00
#
_symmetry.space_group_name_H-M   'P 1'
#
loop_
_entity.id
_entity.type
_entity.pdbx_description
1 polymer ?
#
loop_
_entity_poly.entity_id
_entity_poly.type
_entity_poly.pdbx_seq_one_letter_code
_entity_poly.pdbx_strand_id
1 'polypeptide(L)'
;PNTQDGISKCVKKLKVGAPFLMYIYYAFDNRPSWFKVIWKISDFFRKIIAVLPFPVKYLLSQIIAIFVYFPLSKISKFLDNIGIDVENIPLSSYKDKSFYSLRTDALDRFSTKLEKRFTKDQIKKMLNNANLEKIQFRNGDPYWCVIGYKKG
;
A
#
# COMPACT_ATOMS: atom_id res chain seq x y z
N PRO A 1 2.11 5.84 16.22
CA PRO A 1 2.28 4.45 16.68
C PRO A 1 3.59 3.86 16.15
N ASN A 2 4.24 3.02 16.97
CA ASN A 2 5.44 2.30 16.59
C ASN A 2 5.05 0.93 15.99
N THR A 3 5.35 0.72 14.70
CA THR A 3 4.99 -0.51 13.99
C THR A 3 5.75 -1.72 14.54
N GLN A 4 7.04 -1.55 14.89
CA GLN A 4 7.86 -2.60 15.50
C GLN A 4 7.25 -3.11 16.81
N ASP A 5 6.81 -2.20 17.67
CA ASP A 5 6.19 -2.56 18.96
C ASP A 5 4.86 -3.29 18.76
N GLY A 6 4.08 -2.87 17.76
CA GLY A 6 2.84 -3.55 17.39
C GLY A 6 3.09 -5.01 16.97
N ILE A 7 4.04 -5.22 16.05
CA ILE A 7 4.44 -6.57 15.61
C ILE A 7 4.92 -7.40 16.80
N SER A 8 5.81 -6.85 17.63
CA SER A 8 6.37 -7.57 18.79
C SER A 8 5.30 -7.98 19.80
N LYS A 9 4.31 -7.11 20.05
CA LYS A 9 3.17 -7.42 20.94
C LYS A 9 2.28 -8.53 20.38
N CYS A 10 2.03 -8.53 19.06
CA CYS A 10 1.27 -9.61 18.42
C CYS A 10 2.02 -10.95 18.50
N VAL A 11 3.31 -10.96 18.17
CA VAL A 11 4.13 -12.18 18.18
C VAL A 11 4.27 -12.78 19.58
N LYS A 12 4.32 -11.94 20.63
CA LYS A 12 4.35 -12.42 22.03
C LYS A 12 3.12 -13.28 22.39
N LYS A 13 1.98 -13.07 21.74
CA LYS A 13 0.75 -13.85 21.99
C LYS A 13 0.70 -15.18 21.23
N LEU A 14 1.61 -15.42 20.30
CA LEU A 14 1.67 -16.67 19.55
C LEU A 14 2.34 -17.78 20.36
N LYS A 15 1.96 -19.02 20.08
CA LYS A 15 2.70 -20.22 20.53
C LYS A 15 4.00 -20.36 19.71
N VAL A 16 5.01 -21.00 20.27
CA VAL A 16 6.23 -21.38 19.55
C VAL A 16 5.87 -22.20 18.32
N GLY A 17 6.50 -21.91 17.19
CA GLY A 17 6.22 -22.54 15.90
C GLY A 17 4.95 -22.04 15.17
N ALA A 18 4.13 -21.19 15.80
CA ALA A 18 2.93 -20.67 15.15
C ALA A 18 3.26 -19.68 14.03
N PRO A 19 2.50 -19.69 12.91
CA PRO A 19 2.67 -18.75 11.81
C PRO A 19 2.16 -17.36 12.17
N PHE A 20 2.84 -16.35 11.65
CA PHE A 20 2.44 -14.95 11.67
C PHE A 20 2.41 -14.42 10.24
N LEU A 21 1.20 -14.21 9.72
CA LEU A 21 0.99 -13.58 8.42
C LEU A 21 0.81 -12.08 8.60
N MET A 22 1.54 -11.31 7.80
CA MET A 22 1.46 -9.84 7.83
C MET A 22 1.38 -9.27 6.42
N TYR A 23 0.52 -8.27 6.27
CA TYR A 23 0.46 -7.39 5.11
C TYR A 23 0.39 -5.94 5.59
N ILE A 24 1.37 -5.14 5.18
CA ILE A 24 1.44 -3.71 5.47
C ILE A 24 1.85 -2.95 4.21
N TYR A 25 1.55 -1.64 4.16
CA TYR A 25 1.88 -0.82 2.99
C TYR A 25 3.38 -0.85 2.68
N TYR A 26 3.73 -1.22 1.45
CA TYR A 26 5.10 -1.28 0.98
C TYR A 26 5.58 0.06 0.36
N ALA A 27 6.89 0.28 0.38
CA ALA A 27 7.51 1.54 -0.03
C ALA A 27 7.86 1.60 -1.53
N PHE A 28 7.25 0.75 -2.37
CA PHE A 28 7.50 0.67 -3.82
C PHE A 28 8.97 0.39 -4.18
N ASP A 29 9.67 -0.37 -3.34
CA ASP A 29 11.07 -0.69 -3.52
C ASP A 29 11.34 -1.56 -4.76
N ASN A 30 10.34 -2.29 -5.23
CA ASN A 30 10.38 -3.05 -6.49
C ASN A 30 9.88 -2.27 -7.72
N ARG A 31 9.55 -0.97 -7.57
CA ARG A 31 9.06 -0.14 -8.68
C ARG A 31 10.16 0.79 -9.22
N PRO A 32 10.08 1.23 -10.50
CA PRO A 32 11.01 2.19 -11.09
C PRO A 32 11.11 3.49 -10.31
N SER A 33 12.23 4.21 -10.45
CA SER A 33 12.46 5.46 -9.72
C SER A 33 11.42 6.54 -10.04
N TRP A 34 10.98 6.64 -11.28
CA TRP A 34 9.95 7.60 -11.69
C TRP A 34 8.60 7.35 -10.98
N PHE A 35 8.24 6.07 -10.76
CA PHE A 35 7.03 5.71 -10.00
C PHE A 35 7.12 6.25 -8.55
N LYS A 36 8.29 6.10 -7.93
CA LYS A 36 8.53 6.61 -6.56
C LYS A 36 8.43 8.14 -6.49
N VAL A 37 8.85 8.84 -7.55
CA VAL A 37 8.72 10.30 -7.63
C VAL A 37 7.25 10.70 -7.70
N ILE A 38 6.47 10.10 -8.59
CA ILE A 38 5.01 10.35 -8.70
C ILE A 38 4.32 10.08 -7.36
N TRP A 39 4.68 8.96 -6.72
CA TRP A 39 4.13 8.64 -5.41
C TRP A 39 4.47 9.69 -4.35
N LYS A 40 5.73 10.18 -4.30
CA LYS A 40 6.14 11.24 -3.35
C LYS A 40 5.37 12.55 -3.58
N ILE A 41 5.15 12.95 -4.83
CA ILE A 41 4.32 14.11 -5.17
C ILE A 41 2.88 13.90 -4.67
N SER A 42 2.30 12.75 -4.96
CA SER A 42 0.96 12.39 -4.47
C SER A 42 0.88 12.38 -2.93
N ASP A 43 1.91 11.90 -2.24
CA ASP A 43 1.98 11.89 -0.77
C ASP A 43 2.08 13.29 -0.17
N PHE A 44 2.78 14.19 -0.85
CA PHE A 44 2.82 15.61 -0.46
C PHE A 44 1.40 16.22 -0.47
N PHE A 45 0.65 16.06 -1.57
CA PHE A 45 -0.74 16.52 -1.65
C PHE A 45 -1.64 15.83 -0.64
N ARG A 46 -1.48 14.53 -0.43
CA ARG A 46 -2.20 13.78 0.58
C ARG A 46 -2.05 14.41 1.97
N LYS A 47 -0.83 14.76 2.37
CA LYS A 47 -0.55 15.37 3.68
C LYS A 47 -1.25 16.71 3.86
N ILE A 48 -1.33 17.52 2.81
CA ILE A 48 -2.04 18.79 2.81
C ILE A 48 -3.56 18.54 2.95
N ILE A 49 -4.12 17.67 2.11
CA ILE A 49 -5.55 17.37 2.10
C ILE A 49 -5.98 16.74 3.44
N ALA A 50 -5.15 15.84 4.00
CA ALA A 50 -5.48 15.11 5.22
C ALA A 50 -5.70 15.97 6.47
N VAL A 51 -5.28 17.23 6.48
CA VAL A 51 -5.49 18.16 7.61
C VAL A 51 -6.71 19.09 7.41
N LEU A 52 -7.30 19.11 6.22
CA LEU A 52 -8.45 19.95 5.90
C LEU A 52 -9.73 19.44 6.60
N PRO A 53 -10.77 20.27 6.72
CA PRO A 53 -12.11 19.84 7.17
C PRO A 53 -12.71 18.76 6.26
N PHE A 54 -13.53 17.87 6.83
CA PHE A 54 -14.08 16.73 6.10
C PHE A 54 -14.81 17.08 4.79
N PRO A 55 -15.69 18.13 4.70
CA PRO A 55 -16.35 18.45 3.44
C PRO A 55 -15.37 18.79 2.31
N VAL A 56 -14.27 19.49 2.64
CA VAL A 56 -13.23 19.85 1.66
C VAL A 56 -12.44 18.62 1.23
N LYS A 57 -12.04 17.75 2.17
CA LYS A 57 -11.40 16.47 1.85
C LYS A 57 -12.26 15.64 0.92
N TYR A 58 -13.55 15.52 1.23
CA TYR A 58 -14.51 14.78 0.42
C TYR A 58 -14.56 15.34 -1.00
N LEU A 59 -14.74 16.65 -1.16
CA LEU A 59 -14.80 17.29 -2.47
C LEU A 59 -13.50 17.05 -3.27
N LEU A 60 -12.35 17.32 -2.66
CA LEU A 60 -11.05 17.14 -3.32
C LEU A 60 -10.80 15.66 -3.70
N SER A 61 -11.18 14.72 -2.85
CA SER A 61 -11.04 13.30 -3.18
C SER A 61 -11.94 12.88 -4.35
N GLN A 62 -13.16 13.48 -4.50
CA GLN A 62 -14.02 13.22 -5.65
C GLN A 62 -13.39 13.77 -6.94
N ILE A 63 -12.83 14.98 -6.89
CA ILE A 63 -12.12 15.59 -8.02
C ILE A 63 -10.94 14.71 -8.42
N ILE A 64 -10.13 14.25 -7.47
CA ILE A 64 -9.02 13.34 -7.72
C ILE A 64 -9.51 12.00 -8.32
N ALA A 65 -10.62 11.46 -7.81
CA ALA A 65 -11.19 10.23 -8.35
C ALA A 65 -11.61 10.38 -9.82
N ILE A 66 -12.24 11.51 -10.19
CA ILE A 66 -12.71 11.78 -11.54
C ILE A 66 -11.55 12.06 -12.50
N PHE A 67 -10.60 12.92 -12.11
CA PHE A 67 -9.59 13.43 -13.04
C PHE A 67 -8.27 12.67 -13.00
N VAL A 68 -8.02 11.83 -11.97
CA VAL A 68 -6.79 11.06 -11.85
C VAL A 68 -7.08 9.56 -11.84
N TYR A 69 -7.87 9.06 -10.88
CA TYR A 69 -8.09 7.61 -10.75
C TYR A 69 -8.83 7.02 -11.95
N PHE A 70 -9.93 7.66 -12.34
CA PHE A 70 -10.76 7.15 -13.43
C PHE A 70 -10.01 7.12 -14.77
N PRO A 71 -9.39 8.21 -15.26
CA PRO A 71 -8.66 8.17 -16.52
C PRO A 71 -7.51 7.17 -16.51
N LEU A 72 -6.67 7.16 -15.45
CA LEU A 72 -5.54 6.24 -15.36
C LEU A 72 -5.98 4.77 -15.31
N SER A 73 -7.07 4.46 -14.60
CA SER A 73 -7.62 3.10 -14.58
C SER A 73 -8.12 2.66 -15.96
N LYS A 74 -8.77 3.58 -16.71
CA LYS A 74 -9.27 3.28 -18.07
C LYS A 74 -8.14 3.16 -19.09
N ILE A 75 -7.14 4.02 -19.02
CA ILE A 75 -5.93 3.93 -19.85
C ILE A 75 -5.21 2.60 -19.56
N SER A 76 -5.03 2.24 -18.28
CA SER A 76 -4.42 0.95 -17.93
C SER A 76 -5.22 -0.23 -18.47
N LYS A 77 -6.56 -0.20 -18.40
CA LYS A 77 -7.42 -1.24 -18.96
C LYS A 77 -7.26 -1.34 -20.48
N PHE A 78 -7.25 -0.22 -21.17
CA PHE A 78 -7.07 -0.17 -22.63
C PHE A 78 -5.71 -0.75 -23.05
N LEU A 79 -4.62 -0.32 -22.37
CA LEU A 79 -3.27 -0.80 -22.67
C LEU A 79 -3.12 -2.31 -22.37
N ASP A 80 -3.69 -2.79 -21.30
CA ASP A 80 -3.74 -4.22 -20.95
C ASP A 80 -4.47 -5.05 -22.01
N ASN A 81 -5.60 -4.55 -22.54
CA ASN A 81 -6.37 -5.23 -23.57
C ASN A 81 -5.63 -5.36 -24.90
N ILE A 82 -4.68 -4.47 -25.19
CA ILE A 82 -3.81 -4.56 -26.38
C ILE A 82 -2.48 -5.26 -26.10
N GLY A 83 -2.34 -5.92 -24.95
CA GLY A 83 -1.20 -6.75 -24.59
C GLY A 83 0.03 -6.00 -24.06
N ILE A 84 -0.11 -4.72 -23.67
CA ILE A 84 0.97 -3.95 -23.05
C ILE A 84 0.99 -4.22 -21.55
N ASP A 85 2.18 -4.51 -21.00
CA ASP A 85 2.36 -4.66 -19.56
C ASP A 85 2.08 -3.34 -18.84
N VAL A 86 1.09 -3.37 -17.96
CA VAL A 86 0.63 -2.21 -17.17
C VAL A 86 1.06 -2.28 -15.70
N GLU A 87 1.87 -3.25 -15.31
CA GLU A 87 2.24 -3.45 -13.89
C GLU A 87 2.87 -2.20 -13.27
N ASN A 88 3.65 -1.45 -14.04
CA ASN A 88 4.30 -0.23 -13.58
C ASN A 88 3.48 1.06 -13.81
N ILE A 89 2.27 0.97 -14.37
CA ILE A 89 1.41 2.14 -14.50
C ILE A 89 0.72 2.43 -13.16
N PRO A 90 0.78 3.67 -12.64
CA PRO A 90 0.06 4.03 -11.43
C PRO A 90 -1.44 3.73 -11.56
N LEU A 91 -2.03 3.15 -10.52
CA LEU A 91 -3.44 2.77 -10.46
C LEU A 91 -3.87 1.66 -11.45
N SER A 92 -2.93 0.93 -12.05
CA SER A 92 -3.25 -0.22 -12.93
C SER A 92 -4.07 -1.31 -12.23
N SER A 93 -3.85 -1.51 -10.93
CA SER A 93 -4.64 -2.44 -10.09
C SER A 93 -6.13 -2.07 -10.00
N TYR A 94 -6.50 -0.86 -10.42
CA TYR A 94 -7.88 -0.37 -10.45
C TYR A 94 -8.56 -0.51 -11.82
N LYS A 95 -7.89 -1.07 -12.84
CA LYS A 95 -8.39 -1.15 -14.22
C LYS A 95 -9.78 -1.79 -14.34
N ASP A 96 -10.10 -2.76 -13.47
CA ASP A 96 -11.37 -3.48 -13.44
C ASP A 96 -12.29 -3.08 -12.28
N LYS A 97 -11.90 -2.09 -11.50
CA LYS A 97 -12.71 -1.61 -10.38
C LYS A 97 -13.84 -0.68 -10.83
N SER A 98 -14.93 -0.69 -10.08
CA SER A 98 -16.04 0.25 -10.27
C SER A 98 -15.61 1.68 -9.94
N PHE A 99 -16.31 2.66 -10.51
CA PHE A 99 -16.08 4.06 -10.15
C PHE A 99 -16.35 4.34 -8.66
N TYR A 100 -17.30 3.61 -8.06
CA TYR A 100 -17.54 3.67 -6.61
C TYR A 100 -16.29 3.30 -5.81
N SER A 101 -15.62 2.19 -6.18
CA SER A 101 -14.36 1.80 -5.52
C SER A 101 -13.28 2.86 -5.67
N LEU A 102 -13.11 3.44 -6.87
CA LEU A 102 -12.14 4.51 -7.11
C LEU A 102 -12.37 5.72 -6.21
N ARG A 103 -13.62 6.14 -6.04
CA ARG A 103 -14.01 7.26 -5.17
C ARG A 103 -13.72 6.98 -3.71
N THR A 104 -14.10 5.79 -3.26
CA THR A 104 -13.91 5.36 -1.86
C THR A 104 -12.42 5.28 -1.53
N ASP A 105 -11.63 4.67 -2.40
CA ASP A 105 -10.19 4.52 -2.19
C ASP A 105 -9.45 5.87 -2.28
N ALA A 106 -9.90 6.78 -3.16
CA ALA A 106 -9.36 8.14 -3.19
C ALA A 106 -9.66 8.89 -1.89
N LEU A 107 -10.90 8.77 -1.36
CA LEU A 107 -11.27 9.39 -0.09
C LEU A 107 -10.45 8.79 1.07
N ASP A 108 -10.35 7.47 1.17
CA ASP A 108 -9.56 6.80 2.20
C ASP A 108 -8.09 7.26 2.17
N ARG A 109 -7.46 7.21 0.99
CA ARG A 109 -6.07 7.61 0.82
C ARG A 109 -5.83 9.07 1.20
N PHE A 110 -6.63 10.02 0.68
CA PHE A 110 -6.40 11.45 0.88
C PHE A 110 -6.96 12.00 2.19
N SER A 111 -7.77 11.22 2.92
CA SER A 111 -8.24 11.57 4.28
C SER A 111 -7.31 11.10 5.38
N THR A 112 -6.46 10.10 5.10
CA THR A 112 -5.64 9.44 6.10
C THR A 112 -4.43 10.30 6.48
N LYS A 113 -4.33 10.69 7.76
CA LYS A 113 -3.22 11.49 8.29
C LYS A 113 -1.93 10.67 8.44
N LEU A 114 -2.06 9.40 8.81
CA LEU A 114 -0.94 8.51 9.10
C LEU A 114 -0.86 7.41 8.04
N GLU A 115 0.12 7.50 7.17
CA GLU A 115 0.49 6.43 6.23
C GLU A 115 1.97 6.11 6.42
N LYS A 116 2.28 4.87 6.76
CA LYS A 116 3.65 4.37 6.88
C LYS A 116 3.88 3.26 5.87
N ARG A 117 4.96 3.38 5.11
CA ARG A 117 5.36 2.39 4.12
C ARG A 117 6.74 1.85 4.44
N PHE A 118 6.94 0.57 4.17
CA PHE A 118 8.16 -0.13 4.50
C PHE A 118 8.71 -0.87 3.30
N THR A 119 10.03 -0.89 3.17
CA THR A 119 10.72 -1.74 2.20
C THR A 119 10.70 -3.20 2.64
N LYS A 120 10.95 -4.12 1.72
CA LYS A 120 11.09 -5.55 1.99
C LYS A 120 12.10 -5.82 3.11
N ASP A 121 13.26 -5.14 3.05
CA ASP A 121 14.33 -5.31 4.04
C ASP A 121 13.93 -4.77 5.43
N GLN A 122 13.23 -3.62 5.49
CA GLN A 122 12.71 -3.09 6.74
C GLN A 122 11.69 -4.04 7.37
N ILE A 123 10.78 -4.60 6.57
CA ILE A 123 9.82 -5.59 7.03
C ILE A 123 10.54 -6.83 7.57
N LYS A 124 11.51 -7.37 6.81
CA LYS A 124 12.31 -8.53 7.23
C LYS A 124 13.03 -8.26 8.55
N LYS A 125 13.63 -7.08 8.69
CA LYS A 125 14.29 -6.67 9.96
C LYS A 125 13.31 -6.60 11.12
N MET A 126 12.11 -6.02 10.92
CA MET A 126 11.09 -5.93 11.97
C MET A 126 10.61 -7.31 12.42
N LEU A 127 10.43 -8.25 11.51
CA LEU A 127 10.00 -9.62 11.85
C LEU A 127 11.09 -10.39 12.59
N ASN A 128 12.37 -10.27 12.16
CA ASN A 128 13.50 -10.86 12.89
C ASN A 128 13.62 -10.30 14.31
N ASN A 129 13.49 -8.98 14.49
CA ASN A 129 13.52 -8.33 15.78
C ASN A 129 12.34 -8.72 16.69
N ALA A 130 11.24 -9.19 16.09
CA ALA A 130 10.07 -9.70 16.80
C ALA A 130 10.17 -11.20 17.14
N ASN A 131 11.34 -11.83 16.95
CA ASN A 131 11.58 -13.24 17.21
C ASN A 131 10.83 -14.19 16.28
N LEU A 132 10.76 -13.82 14.99
CA LEU A 132 10.24 -14.69 13.91
C LEU A 132 11.40 -15.25 13.06
N GLU A 133 11.20 -16.44 12.53
CA GLU A 133 12.12 -17.12 11.62
C GLU A 133 11.41 -17.65 10.37
N LYS A 134 12.16 -18.25 9.43
CA LYS A 134 11.62 -18.82 8.18
C LYS A 134 10.76 -17.81 7.43
N ILE A 135 11.22 -16.56 7.40
CA ILE A 135 10.49 -15.44 6.81
C ILE A 135 10.44 -15.58 5.30
N GLN A 136 9.23 -15.69 4.76
CA GLN A 136 8.96 -15.85 3.33
C GLN A 136 8.03 -14.74 2.84
N PHE A 137 8.43 -14.09 1.75
CA PHE A 137 7.61 -13.08 1.07
C PHE A 137 6.91 -13.71 -0.13
N ARG A 138 5.66 -13.33 -0.35
CA ARG A 138 4.94 -13.66 -1.58
C ARG A 138 5.58 -12.92 -2.75
N ASN A 139 5.78 -13.62 -3.86
CA ASN A 139 6.14 -13.03 -5.13
C ASN A 139 4.85 -12.63 -5.87
N GLY A 140 4.67 -11.33 -6.12
CA GLY A 140 3.48 -10.79 -6.76
C GLY A 140 2.59 -9.98 -5.81
N ASP A 141 1.61 -9.28 -6.38
CA ASP A 141 0.63 -8.49 -5.64
C ASP A 141 -0.20 -9.33 -4.68
N PRO A 142 -0.57 -8.81 -3.51
CA PRO A 142 -0.19 -7.52 -2.95
C PRO A 142 1.21 -7.56 -2.31
N TYR A 143 2.02 -6.53 -2.54
CA TYR A 143 3.35 -6.36 -1.93
C TYR A 143 3.24 -5.61 -0.59
N TRP A 144 3.99 -5.90 0.46
CA TRP A 144 4.68 -7.16 0.67
C TRP A 144 3.84 -8.01 1.63
N CYS A 145 3.26 -9.07 1.09
CA CYS A 145 2.64 -10.08 1.96
C CYS A 145 3.73 -11.05 2.42
N VAL A 146 3.82 -11.27 3.72
CA VAL A 146 4.93 -12.02 4.34
C VAL A 146 4.41 -12.93 5.45
N ILE A 147 4.99 -14.13 5.53
CA ILE A 147 4.78 -15.07 6.62
C ILE A 147 6.10 -15.34 7.34
N GLY A 148 6.05 -15.49 8.65
CA GLY A 148 7.16 -15.96 9.48
C GLY A 148 6.62 -16.84 10.61
N TYR A 149 7.50 -17.57 11.28
CA TYR A 149 7.13 -18.49 12.35
C TYR A 149 7.79 -18.08 13.65
N LYS A 150 7.07 -18.16 14.78
CA LYS A 150 7.62 -17.77 16.08
C LYS A 150 8.73 -18.75 16.48
N LYS A 151 9.92 -18.19 16.78
CA LYS A 151 11.04 -18.96 17.35
C LYS A 151 10.71 -19.49 18.74
N GLY A 152 11.36 -20.60 19.08
CA GLY A 152 11.39 -21.11 20.43
C GLY A 152 12.21 -20.25 21.38
#